data_ded2371d31d8da0fe6e065d70a3563ae
#
_entry.id   ded2371d31d8da0fe6e065d70a3563ae
#
_cell.length_a   1.000
_cell.length_b   1.000
_cell.length_c   1.000
_cell.angle_alpha   90.00
_cell.angle_beta   90.00
_cell.angle_gamma   90.00
#
_symmetry.space_group_name_H-M   'P 1'
#
loop_
_entity.id
_entity.type
_entity.pdbx_description
1 polymer ?
#
loop_
_entity_poly.entity_id
_entity_poly.type
_entity_poly.pdbx_seq_one_letter_code
_entity_poly.pdbx_strand_id
1 'polypeptide(L)'
;MDTSNDRQRKPTLLNRRQMMLASGAAMAGTIPLLPITRATAASETGAAELRLTAGARTLTVNGKWARVFGLIGPNGKPGITLAPGERFHVGLVNRASTSTIIHWHGQLPPWTQDGFPWPQTPPLAAGDTRSYDYAPIAGTYWMHSHQGMQEQSLMAAPLIVHSAEDIRADRQEVVLMLQDFSFRAPEELLAGLTKSSGTQSAMPNTGMGNGMTTGSGSMAAMNMGSGMAMDLNDIDYDAFLANDRTLGDPEVIRTERGGRVRLRLVNGASATQFWVDLGALNGTLVAVDGHPVRPVRGSRFPLAMAQRLDVLIDLPPGNGAYPILAQVEGKRARTGIVLAAFGAAVSRPAAEADANAPPIDYSLERRLEAVTPLAPRAPDVKHRVNLAGAMAPYAWSLNGEYWPNISPLMVATGQRVAIEMLNHTMMPHPMHLHGHAFQVIAINAVPLAGAVRDTVLVAPMSSVTITFDADNPGRWAFHCHNLYHMMTGMMTEVRYTAMI
;
A
#
# COMPACT_ATOMS: atom_id res chain seq x y z
N MET A 1 -16.36 -72.94 -19.28
CA MET A 1 -17.16 -71.80 -19.73
C MET A 1 -16.67 -70.57 -19.01
N ASP A 2 -16.07 -69.78 -19.82
CA ASP A 2 -15.24 -68.62 -19.49
C ASP A 2 -16.12 -67.40 -19.23
N THR A 3 -15.87 -66.68 -18.16
CA THR A 3 -16.46 -65.34 -17.94
C THR A 3 -15.36 -64.38 -17.60
N SER A 4 -14.93 -63.66 -18.63
CA SER A 4 -13.99 -62.55 -18.63
C SER A 4 -14.49 -61.39 -17.74
N ASN A 5 -13.67 -60.95 -16.81
CA ASN A 5 -13.86 -59.78 -15.96
C ASN A 5 -13.18 -58.55 -16.52
N ASP A 6 -13.91 -57.71 -17.20
CA ASP A 6 -13.44 -56.46 -17.83
C ASP A 6 -13.39 -55.36 -16.78
N ARG A 7 -12.19 -55.02 -16.27
CA ARG A 7 -11.93 -53.89 -15.40
C ARG A 7 -11.59 -52.69 -16.24
N GLN A 8 -12.54 -51.78 -16.43
CA GLN A 8 -12.32 -50.46 -16.96
C GLN A 8 -11.34 -49.68 -16.09
N ARG A 9 -10.15 -49.35 -16.62
CA ARG A 9 -9.19 -48.44 -16.04
C ARG A 9 -9.62 -47.00 -16.31
N LYS A 10 -9.86 -46.21 -15.25
CA LYS A 10 -10.03 -44.76 -15.31
C LYS A 10 -8.73 -44.10 -15.74
N PRO A 11 -8.74 -43.08 -16.61
CA PRO A 11 -7.55 -42.35 -16.96
C PRO A 11 -7.08 -41.47 -15.80
N THR A 12 -5.83 -41.67 -15.38
CA THR A 12 -5.16 -40.82 -14.39
C THR A 12 -4.67 -39.55 -15.09
N LEU A 13 -5.21 -38.41 -14.72
CA LEU A 13 -4.75 -37.11 -15.19
C LEU A 13 -3.37 -36.81 -14.58
N LEU A 14 -2.36 -36.70 -15.42
CA LEU A 14 -1.01 -36.28 -15.05
C LEU A 14 -0.99 -34.79 -14.66
N ASN A 15 -0.36 -34.45 -13.54
CA ASN A 15 -0.20 -33.07 -13.12
C ASN A 15 0.90 -32.36 -13.92
N ARG A 16 0.91 -31.01 -13.93
CA ARG A 16 1.82 -30.17 -14.72
C ARG A 16 3.33 -30.47 -14.55
N ARG A 17 3.73 -31.11 -13.47
CA ARG A 17 5.12 -31.47 -13.16
C ARG A 17 5.62 -32.67 -13.94
N GLN A 18 4.74 -33.57 -14.37
CA GLN A 18 5.08 -34.80 -15.07
C GLN A 18 5.21 -34.59 -16.60
N MET A 19 4.73 -33.47 -17.13
CA MET A 19 4.81 -33.14 -18.55
C MET A 19 6.16 -32.56 -18.98
N MET A 20 7.02 -32.12 -18.05
CA MET A 20 8.34 -31.55 -18.39
C MET A 20 9.52 -32.54 -18.37
N LEU A 21 9.29 -33.80 -18.04
CA LEU A 21 10.36 -34.82 -17.92
C LEU A 21 10.40 -35.85 -19.07
N ALA A 22 9.55 -35.69 -20.10
CA ALA A 22 9.42 -36.69 -21.19
C ALA A 22 10.05 -36.27 -22.51
N SER A 23 11.05 -35.37 -22.54
CA SER A 23 11.77 -35.02 -23.80
C SER A 23 13.27 -35.04 -23.58
N GLY A 24 13.87 -36.19 -23.61
CA GLY A 24 15.33 -36.29 -23.55
C GLY A 24 15.88 -37.69 -23.41
N ALA A 25 15.71 -38.54 -24.42
CA ALA A 25 16.58 -39.72 -24.57
C ALA A 25 16.52 -40.19 -26.02
N ALA A 26 17.57 -39.92 -26.78
CA ALA A 26 18.19 -40.82 -27.75
C ALA A 26 19.14 -40.04 -28.68
N MET A 27 20.45 -40.30 -28.51
CA MET A 27 21.40 -40.65 -29.59
C MET A 27 22.80 -40.65 -28.99
N ALA A 28 23.34 -41.86 -28.79
CA ALA A 28 24.76 -42.09 -28.54
C ALA A 28 25.48 -42.15 -29.89
N GLY A 29 26.34 -41.18 -30.17
CA GLY A 29 27.29 -41.19 -31.28
C GLY A 29 28.67 -40.82 -30.75
N THR A 30 29.62 -41.72 -30.89
CA THR A 30 31.04 -41.56 -30.50
C THR A 30 31.75 -40.60 -31.45
N ILE A 31 32.38 -39.53 -30.92
CA ILE A 31 33.31 -38.66 -31.65
C ILE A 31 34.58 -38.44 -30.79
N PRO A 32 35.79 -38.37 -31.38
CA PRO A 32 37.07 -38.44 -30.69
C PRO A 32 37.43 -37.12 -29.97
N LEU A 33 38.13 -37.25 -28.83
CA LEU A 33 38.64 -36.15 -28.02
C LEU A 33 39.71 -35.33 -28.75
N LEU A 34 39.46 -34.05 -28.90
CA LEU A 34 40.47 -33.00 -29.10
C LEU A 34 40.60 -32.17 -27.80
N PRO A 35 41.79 -31.64 -27.45
CA PRO A 35 42.00 -30.94 -26.20
C PRO A 35 41.25 -29.61 -26.20
N ILE A 36 40.32 -29.44 -25.23
CA ILE A 36 39.59 -28.22 -25.03
C ILE A 36 40.44 -27.27 -24.21
N THR A 37 40.96 -26.23 -24.84
CA THR A 37 41.44 -25.03 -24.17
C THR A 37 40.26 -24.37 -23.46
N ARG A 38 40.35 -24.27 -22.15
CA ARG A 38 39.37 -23.65 -21.25
C ARG A 38 39.35 -22.14 -21.51
N ALA A 39 38.47 -21.68 -22.38
CA ALA A 39 38.07 -20.27 -22.42
C ALA A 39 37.00 -20.08 -21.34
N THR A 40 37.40 -19.48 -20.23
CA THR A 40 36.47 -18.95 -19.25
C THR A 40 35.86 -17.68 -19.81
N ALA A 41 34.81 -17.82 -20.61
CA ALA A 41 33.87 -16.74 -20.86
C ALA A 41 32.78 -16.89 -19.80
N ALA A 42 32.88 -16.13 -18.72
CA ALA A 42 31.75 -15.84 -17.90
C ALA A 42 30.78 -15.05 -18.77
N SER A 43 29.78 -15.73 -19.31
CA SER A 43 28.62 -15.07 -19.91
C SER A 43 27.85 -14.44 -18.75
N GLU A 44 28.07 -13.15 -18.48
CA GLU A 44 27.09 -12.32 -17.84
C GLU A 44 25.87 -12.26 -18.77
N THR A 45 24.98 -13.22 -18.64
CA THR A 45 23.63 -13.09 -19.16
C THR A 45 22.95 -12.07 -18.27
N GLY A 46 23.17 -10.77 -18.55
CA GLY A 46 22.41 -9.69 -17.97
C GLY A 46 20.92 -10.00 -18.17
N ALA A 47 20.16 -10.13 -17.08
CA ALA A 47 18.72 -10.29 -17.17
C ALA A 47 18.17 -9.13 -18.02
N ALA A 48 17.27 -9.45 -18.97
CA ALA A 48 16.66 -8.44 -19.83
C ALA A 48 15.93 -7.40 -18.97
N GLU A 49 16.12 -6.12 -19.30
CA GLU A 49 15.44 -5.03 -18.61
C GLU A 49 13.91 -5.14 -18.76
N LEU A 50 13.20 -5.17 -17.64
CA LEU A 50 11.73 -5.17 -17.62
C LEU A 50 11.21 -3.80 -18.00
N ARG A 51 10.26 -3.73 -18.93
CA ARG A 51 9.67 -2.46 -19.33
C ARG A 51 8.44 -2.15 -18.51
N LEU A 52 8.44 -1.01 -17.81
CA LEU A 52 7.28 -0.41 -17.15
C LEU A 52 6.86 0.85 -17.91
N THR A 53 5.60 0.94 -18.30
CA THR A 53 5.07 2.10 -19.03
C THR A 53 4.15 2.90 -18.14
N ALA A 54 4.51 4.15 -17.88
CA ALA A 54 3.64 5.16 -17.26
C ALA A 54 2.88 5.89 -18.38
N GLY A 55 1.54 5.88 -18.34
CA GLY A 55 0.78 6.50 -19.44
C GLY A 55 -0.71 6.61 -19.15
N ALA A 56 -1.38 7.36 -20.04
CA ALA A 56 -2.84 7.47 -19.99
C ALA A 56 -3.52 6.20 -20.51
N ARG A 57 -4.62 5.84 -19.87
CA ARG A 57 -5.51 4.74 -20.26
C ARG A 57 -6.96 5.14 -20.06
N THR A 58 -7.88 4.36 -20.62
CA THR A 58 -9.31 4.56 -20.45
C THR A 58 -9.85 3.50 -19.49
N LEU A 59 -10.68 3.93 -18.57
CA LEU A 59 -11.39 3.07 -17.61
C LEU A 59 -12.89 3.33 -17.71
N THR A 60 -13.71 2.31 -17.50
CA THR A 60 -15.16 2.47 -17.38
C THR A 60 -15.54 2.33 -15.90
N VAL A 61 -16.02 3.41 -15.30
CA VAL A 61 -16.47 3.46 -13.90
C VAL A 61 -17.97 3.71 -13.86
N ASN A 62 -18.74 2.78 -13.31
CA ASN A 62 -20.20 2.86 -13.22
C ASN A 62 -20.86 3.22 -14.57
N GLY A 63 -20.38 2.63 -15.68
CA GLY A 63 -20.88 2.83 -17.04
C GLY A 63 -20.44 4.14 -17.71
N LYS A 64 -19.63 4.97 -17.07
CA LYS A 64 -19.05 6.21 -17.63
C LYS A 64 -17.58 6.02 -17.96
N TRP A 65 -17.14 6.58 -19.07
CA TRP A 65 -15.74 6.55 -19.47
C TRP A 65 -14.94 7.61 -18.73
N ALA A 66 -13.76 7.23 -18.26
CA ALA A 66 -12.80 8.10 -17.62
C ALA A 66 -11.42 7.93 -18.25
N ARG A 67 -10.72 9.04 -18.48
CA ARG A 67 -9.31 9.02 -18.84
C ARG A 67 -8.50 9.10 -17.55
N VAL A 68 -7.71 8.07 -17.29
CA VAL A 68 -6.86 7.95 -16.09
C VAL A 68 -5.43 7.61 -16.50
N PHE A 69 -4.53 7.60 -15.54
CA PHE A 69 -3.18 7.08 -15.74
C PHE A 69 -3.09 5.59 -15.33
N GLY A 70 -1.92 5.01 -15.56
CA GLY A 70 -1.58 3.67 -15.09
C GLY A 70 -0.11 3.35 -15.31
N LEU A 71 0.35 2.35 -14.58
CA LEU A 71 1.69 1.76 -14.68
C LEU A 71 1.54 0.34 -15.22
N ILE A 72 1.85 0.17 -16.50
CA ILE A 72 1.63 -1.10 -17.21
C ILE A 72 2.95 -1.84 -17.35
N GLY A 73 3.00 -3.04 -16.79
CA GLY A 73 4.14 -3.93 -16.80
C GLY A 73 4.36 -4.66 -18.15
N PRO A 74 5.41 -5.48 -18.25
CA PRO A 74 5.82 -6.13 -19.50
C PRO A 74 4.76 -7.12 -20.04
N ASN A 75 3.90 -7.64 -19.16
CA ASN A 75 2.81 -8.56 -19.53
C ASN A 75 1.52 -7.86 -19.97
N GLY A 76 1.55 -6.53 -20.11
CA GLY A 76 0.37 -5.73 -20.48
C GLY A 76 -0.64 -5.51 -19.35
N LYS A 77 -0.33 -5.94 -18.12
CA LYS A 77 -1.17 -5.74 -16.93
C LYS A 77 -0.58 -4.66 -16.03
N PRO A 78 -1.37 -4.05 -15.14
CA PRO A 78 -0.86 -3.14 -14.13
C PRO A 78 0.16 -3.82 -13.21
N GLY A 79 1.28 -3.14 -12.96
CA GLY A 79 2.29 -3.56 -11.99
C GLY A 79 3.38 -4.47 -12.50
N ILE A 80 4.24 -4.88 -11.56
CA ILE A 80 5.38 -5.79 -11.78
C ILE A 80 5.32 -6.91 -10.74
N THR A 81 5.65 -8.11 -11.18
CA THR A 81 5.89 -9.26 -10.30
C THR A 81 7.27 -9.81 -10.57
N LEU A 82 8.11 -9.92 -9.54
CA LEU A 82 9.46 -10.45 -9.60
C LEU A 82 9.55 -11.83 -8.95
N ALA A 83 10.34 -12.71 -9.56
CA ALA A 83 10.66 -14.02 -8.99
C ALA A 83 11.67 -13.90 -7.83
N PRO A 84 11.82 -14.94 -6.98
CA PRO A 84 12.81 -14.94 -5.92
C PRO A 84 14.23 -14.73 -6.44
N GLY A 85 14.94 -13.74 -5.88
CA GLY A 85 16.31 -13.41 -6.28
C GLY A 85 16.44 -12.61 -7.60
N GLU A 86 15.33 -12.31 -8.26
CA GLU A 86 15.32 -11.44 -9.44
C GLU A 86 15.62 -9.99 -9.02
N ARG A 87 16.51 -9.33 -9.80
CA ARG A 87 16.79 -7.91 -9.56
C ARG A 87 15.64 -7.04 -10.07
N PHE A 88 15.42 -5.92 -9.43
CA PHE A 88 14.57 -4.84 -9.96
C PHE A 88 15.37 -4.10 -11.06
N HIS A 89 15.42 -4.70 -12.25
CA HIS A 89 16.05 -4.12 -13.43
C HIS A 89 14.95 -3.65 -14.38
N VAL A 90 14.55 -2.37 -14.25
CA VAL A 90 13.33 -1.83 -14.87
C VAL A 90 13.62 -0.56 -15.64
N GLY A 91 13.25 -0.55 -16.91
CA GLY A 91 13.17 0.64 -17.76
C GLY A 91 11.77 1.28 -17.66
N LEU A 92 11.66 2.39 -16.94
CA LEU A 92 10.44 3.20 -16.86
C LEU A 92 10.35 4.10 -18.08
N VAL A 93 9.30 3.91 -18.88
CA VAL A 93 9.01 4.72 -20.07
C VAL A 93 7.83 5.65 -19.79
N ASN A 94 8.03 6.95 -19.88
CA ASN A 94 6.96 7.92 -19.76
C ASN A 94 6.21 8.09 -21.08
N ARG A 95 5.01 7.58 -21.20
CA ARG A 95 4.05 7.74 -22.30
C ARG A 95 2.91 8.70 -21.97
N ALA A 96 2.94 9.33 -20.78
CA ALA A 96 2.02 10.42 -20.47
C ALA A 96 2.41 11.68 -21.24
N SER A 97 1.45 12.61 -21.36
CA SER A 97 1.70 13.92 -22.00
C SER A 97 2.41 14.92 -21.08
N THR A 98 2.64 14.56 -19.83
CA THR A 98 3.29 15.38 -18.81
C THR A 98 4.47 14.64 -18.21
N SER A 99 5.37 15.35 -17.52
CA SER A 99 6.44 14.72 -16.76
C SER A 99 5.88 13.83 -15.63
N THR A 100 6.61 12.78 -15.27
CA THR A 100 6.27 11.89 -14.16
C THR A 100 7.52 11.42 -13.44
N ILE A 101 7.37 10.99 -12.21
CA ILE A 101 8.37 10.24 -11.46
C ILE A 101 7.65 9.21 -10.60
N ILE A 102 8.16 7.99 -10.56
CA ILE A 102 7.50 6.87 -9.89
C ILE A 102 8.34 6.44 -8.69
N HIS A 103 7.73 6.46 -7.53
CA HIS A 103 8.26 5.94 -6.29
C HIS A 103 7.95 4.45 -6.14
N TRP A 104 8.95 3.70 -5.66
CA TRP A 104 8.86 2.25 -5.37
C TRP A 104 8.55 2.05 -3.89
N HIS A 105 7.29 2.30 -3.52
CA HIS A 105 6.85 2.39 -2.13
C HIS A 105 7.18 1.15 -1.31
N GLY A 106 7.95 1.33 -0.26
CA GLY A 106 8.41 0.28 0.67
C GLY A 106 9.67 -0.45 0.25
N GLN A 107 10.21 -0.20 -0.96
CA GLN A 107 11.53 -0.68 -1.36
C GLN A 107 12.64 0.21 -0.81
N LEU A 108 13.87 -0.34 -0.71
CA LEU A 108 15.05 0.35 -0.16
C LEU A 108 16.15 0.51 -1.23
N PRO A 109 15.88 1.22 -2.35
CA PRO A 109 16.89 1.46 -3.37
C PRO A 109 17.95 2.46 -2.88
N PRO A 110 19.05 2.68 -3.60
CA PRO A 110 19.83 3.90 -3.46
C PRO A 110 18.94 5.13 -3.63
N TRP A 111 19.14 6.18 -2.83
CA TRP A 111 18.25 7.35 -2.79
C TRP A 111 18.02 8.03 -4.15
N THR A 112 19.01 7.96 -5.07
CA THR A 112 18.89 8.49 -6.43
C THR A 112 17.97 7.65 -7.33
N GLN A 113 17.58 6.46 -6.87
CA GLN A 113 16.66 5.56 -7.57
C GLN A 113 15.30 5.42 -6.86
N ASP A 114 15.06 6.16 -5.78
CA ASP A 114 13.85 6.10 -4.98
C ASP A 114 12.58 6.55 -5.73
N GLY A 115 12.74 7.44 -6.70
CA GLY A 115 11.60 7.97 -7.45
C GLY A 115 10.93 9.17 -6.79
N PHE A 116 11.64 9.91 -5.94
CA PHE A 116 11.20 11.19 -5.42
C PHE A 116 11.83 12.37 -6.21
N PRO A 117 11.10 13.49 -6.49
CA PRO A 117 11.58 14.57 -7.34
C PRO A 117 12.53 15.53 -6.63
N TRP A 118 13.69 15.02 -6.17
CA TRP A 118 14.77 15.86 -5.70
C TRP A 118 15.39 16.65 -6.87
N PRO A 119 16.07 17.78 -6.63
CA PRO A 119 16.79 18.48 -7.71
C PRO A 119 17.76 17.59 -8.49
N GLN A 120 18.36 16.57 -7.83
CA GLN A 120 19.28 15.61 -8.43
C GLN A 120 18.58 14.46 -9.18
N THR A 121 17.29 14.26 -8.92
CA THR A 121 16.45 13.21 -9.54
C THR A 121 15.18 13.84 -10.10
N PRO A 122 15.30 14.71 -11.12
CA PRO A 122 14.14 15.41 -11.66
C PRO A 122 13.11 14.43 -12.26
N PRO A 123 11.85 14.84 -12.38
CA PRO A 123 10.84 14.06 -13.08
C PRO A 123 11.28 13.73 -14.51
N LEU A 124 10.82 12.58 -15.00
CA LEU A 124 11.06 12.07 -16.35
C LEU A 124 10.15 12.80 -17.33
N ALA A 125 10.69 13.47 -18.34
CA ALA A 125 9.89 14.18 -19.32
C ALA A 125 9.03 13.23 -20.17
N ALA A 126 8.01 13.78 -20.83
CA ALA A 126 7.16 13.02 -21.75
C ALA A 126 8.00 12.42 -22.89
N GLY A 127 7.88 11.13 -23.13
CA GLY A 127 8.63 10.37 -24.14
C GLY A 127 9.95 9.77 -23.66
N ASP A 128 10.49 10.22 -22.52
CA ASP A 128 11.77 9.77 -22.00
C ASP A 128 11.68 8.38 -21.31
N THR A 129 12.86 7.79 -21.11
CA THR A 129 13.05 6.53 -20.39
C THR A 129 14.12 6.71 -19.31
N ARG A 130 13.92 6.05 -18.16
CA ARG A 130 14.92 5.96 -17.07
C ARG A 130 15.01 4.55 -16.57
N SER A 131 16.25 4.02 -16.47
CA SER A 131 16.53 2.70 -15.94
C SER A 131 16.76 2.75 -14.43
N TYR A 132 16.29 1.71 -13.75
CA TYR A 132 16.45 1.46 -12.33
C TYR A 132 17.02 0.07 -12.14
N ASP A 133 18.02 -0.07 -11.27
CA ASP A 133 18.65 -1.36 -11.00
C ASP A 133 19.09 -1.46 -9.55
N TYR A 134 18.38 -2.26 -8.77
CA TYR A 134 18.70 -2.54 -7.36
C TYR A 134 18.23 -3.94 -6.95
N ALA A 135 18.69 -4.42 -5.78
CA ALA A 135 18.21 -5.66 -5.19
C ALA A 135 16.90 -5.40 -4.44
N PRO A 136 15.75 -5.93 -4.88
CA PRO A 136 14.47 -5.68 -4.23
C PRO A 136 14.31 -6.53 -2.97
N ILE A 137 13.48 -6.05 -2.05
CA ILE A 137 13.04 -6.80 -0.86
C ILE A 137 11.79 -7.60 -1.21
N ALA A 138 11.76 -8.89 -0.83
CA ALA A 138 10.59 -9.74 -1.05
C ALA A 138 9.40 -9.28 -0.20
N GLY A 139 8.20 -9.30 -0.77
CA GLY A 139 6.96 -8.90 -0.11
C GLY A 139 5.92 -8.27 -1.03
N THR A 140 4.91 -7.68 -0.42
CA THR A 140 3.84 -6.93 -1.10
C THR A 140 4.11 -5.45 -1.01
N TYR A 141 4.35 -4.85 -2.17
CA TYR A 141 4.66 -3.43 -2.36
C TYR A 141 3.78 -2.84 -3.46
N TRP A 142 3.96 -1.56 -3.73
CA TRP A 142 3.30 -0.88 -4.82
C TRP A 142 4.15 0.26 -5.36
N MET A 143 3.72 0.86 -6.45
CA MET A 143 4.42 1.94 -7.14
C MET A 143 3.41 3.03 -7.41
N HIS A 144 3.79 4.30 -7.23
CA HIS A 144 2.92 5.42 -7.52
C HIS A 144 3.70 6.67 -7.89
N SER A 145 3.02 7.62 -8.51
CA SER A 145 3.65 8.88 -8.90
C SER A 145 3.81 9.84 -7.72
N HIS A 146 4.98 10.47 -7.62
CA HIS A 146 5.22 11.65 -6.78
C HIS A 146 5.19 12.97 -7.58
N GLN A 147 4.64 12.95 -8.81
CA GLN A 147 4.50 14.15 -9.63
C GLN A 147 3.09 14.75 -9.52
N GLY A 148 2.96 15.86 -8.80
CA GLY A 148 1.68 16.57 -8.64
C GLY A 148 0.59 15.64 -8.08
N MET A 149 -0.58 15.67 -8.74
CA MET A 149 -1.76 14.89 -8.32
C MET A 149 -1.96 13.62 -9.18
N GLN A 150 -0.91 13.11 -9.85
CA GLN A 150 -1.04 11.95 -10.75
C GLN A 150 -1.45 10.66 -10.02
N GLU A 151 -1.11 10.52 -8.74
CA GLU A 151 -1.56 9.39 -7.90
C GLU A 151 -3.09 9.34 -7.82
N GLN A 152 -3.75 10.48 -7.55
CA GLN A 152 -5.22 10.56 -7.56
C GLN A 152 -5.82 10.23 -8.93
N SER A 153 -5.08 10.44 -10.01
CA SER A 153 -5.46 10.05 -11.36
C SER A 153 -5.07 8.60 -11.69
N LEU A 154 -4.86 7.76 -10.68
CA LEU A 154 -4.54 6.33 -10.75
C LEU A 154 -3.17 6.00 -11.39
N MET A 155 -2.17 6.89 -11.30
CA MET A 155 -0.79 6.59 -11.66
C MET A 155 -0.15 5.74 -10.56
N ALA A 156 -0.65 4.53 -10.39
CA ALA A 156 -0.23 3.58 -9.38
C ALA A 156 -0.44 2.14 -9.85
N ALA A 157 0.33 1.19 -9.29
CA ALA A 157 0.17 -0.24 -9.55
C ALA A 157 0.88 -1.10 -8.49
N PRO A 158 0.50 -2.38 -8.30
CA PRO A 158 1.18 -3.30 -7.40
C PRO A 158 2.63 -3.59 -7.84
N LEU A 159 3.51 -3.80 -6.86
CA LEU A 159 4.84 -4.38 -7.02
C LEU A 159 4.95 -5.59 -6.09
N ILE A 160 4.95 -6.79 -6.65
CA ILE A 160 5.05 -8.03 -5.89
C ILE A 160 6.43 -8.63 -6.12
N VAL A 161 7.16 -8.85 -5.03
CA VAL A 161 8.45 -9.53 -5.06
C VAL A 161 8.32 -10.84 -4.30
N HIS A 162 8.37 -11.96 -5.02
CA HIS A 162 8.21 -13.26 -4.43
C HIS A 162 9.43 -13.66 -3.59
N SER A 163 9.17 -14.26 -2.44
CA SER A 163 10.16 -15.03 -1.70
C SER A 163 10.19 -16.49 -2.19
N ALA A 164 11.27 -17.23 -1.88
CA ALA A 164 11.30 -18.66 -2.13
C ALA A 164 10.22 -19.43 -1.37
N GLU A 165 9.74 -18.90 -0.24
CA GLU A 165 8.64 -19.47 0.54
C GLU A 165 7.31 -19.30 -0.18
N ASP A 166 7.04 -18.13 -0.79
CA ASP A 166 5.83 -17.87 -1.55
C ASP A 166 5.64 -18.89 -2.67
N ILE A 167 6.72 -19.21 -3.40
CA ILE A 167 6.66 -20.17 -4.50
C ILE A 167 6.41 -21.60 -4.00
N ARG A 168 6.91 -21.94 -2.80
CA ARG A 168 6.71 -23.28 -2.21
C ARG A 168 5.37 -23.43 -1.51
N ALA A 169 4.72 -22.36 -1.15
CA ALA A 169 3.55 -22.37 -0.28
C ALA A 169 2.30 -23.01 -0.91
N ASP A 170 2.29 -23.29 -2.23
CA ASP A 170 1.16 -23.87 -2.96
C ASP A 170 -0.17 -23.18 -2.60
N ARG A 171 -0.19 -21.86 -2.77
CA ARG A 171 -1.36 -21.00 -2.58
C ARG A 171 -1.63 -20.20 -3.84
N GLN A 172 -2.91 -20.04 -4.18
CA GLN A 172 -3.28 -19.10 -5.23
C GLN A 172 -3.06 -17.67 -4.72
N GLU A 173 -2.25 -16.90 -5.43
CA GLU A 173 -2.09 -15.47 -5.12
C GLU A 173 -3.23 -14.65 -5.70
N VAL A 174 -3.74 -13.73 -4.90
CA VAL A 174 -4.77 -12.76 -5.26
C VAL A 174 -4.28 -11.39 -4.80
N VAL A 175 -4.02 -10.50 -5.73
CA VAL A 175 -3.68 -9.11 -5.43
C VAL A 175 -4.95 -8.28 -5.49
N LEU A 176 -5.22 -7.53 -4.44
CA LEU A 176 -6.34 -6.60 -4.36
C LEU A 176 -5.80 -5.20 -4.07
N MET A 177 -5.81 -4.35 -5.08
CA MET A 177 -5.47 -2.94 -4.96
C MET A 177 -6.75 -2.11 -4.86
N LEU A 178 -6.86 -1.34 -3.77
CA LEU A 178 -7.98 -0.45 -3.49
C LEU A 178 -7.59 0.98 -3.87
N GLN A 179 -8.52 1.71 -4.49
CA GLN A 179 -8.30 3.09 -4.90
C GLN A 179 -9.59 3.90 -4.76
N ASP A 180 -9.47 5.18 -4.51
CA ASP A 180 -10.55 6.15 -4.63
C ASP A 180 -10.55 6.80 -6.01
N PHE A 181 -11.71 7.23 -6.48
CA PHE A 181 -11.85 7.73 -7.84
C PHE A 181 -12.84 8.91 -7.91
N SER A 182 -12.48 9.92 -8.69
CA SER A 182 -13.40 11.00 -9.08
C SER A 182 -13.34 11.27 -10.58
N PHE A 183 -14.48 11.69 -11.15
CA PHE A 183 -14.55 12.23 -12.52
C PHE A 183 -14.06 13.67 -12.59
N ARG A 184 -13.97 14.37 -11.46
CA ARG A 184 -13.37 15.71 -11.38
C ARG A 184 -11.86 15.63 -11.45
N ALA A 185 -11.22 16.65 -12.00
CA ALA A 185 -9.77 16.74 -11.99
C ALA A 185 -9.25 16.85 -10.55
N PRO A 186 -8.15 16.17 -10.20
CA PRO A 186 -7.57 16.22 -8.86
C PRO A 186 -7.25 17.64 -8.37
N GLU A 187 -6.83 18.52 -9.27
CA GLU A 187 -6.55 19.92 -8.98
C GLU A 187 -7.82 20.70 -8.62
N GLU A 188 -8.98 20.35 -9.19
CA GLU A 188 -10.27 20.92 -8.83
C GLU A 188 -10.72 20.46 -7.43
N LEU A 189 -10.46 19.17 -7.08
CA LEU A 189 -10.71 18.64 -5.75
C LEU A 189 -9.88 19.42 -4.71
N LEU A 190 -8.57 19.55 -4.93
CA LEU A 190 -7.69 20.31 -4.06
C LEU A 190 -8.10 21.79 -3.95
N ALA A 191 -8.43 22.42 -5.08
CA ALA A 191 -8.91 23.80 -5.08
C ALA A 191 -10.24 23.96 -4.32
N GLY A 192 -11.11 22.94 -4.34
CA GLY A 192 -12.34 22.91 -3.55
C GLY A 192 -12.06 22.94 -2.05
N LEU A 193 -11.12 22.13 -1.57
CA LEU A 193 -10.70 22.09 -0.18
C LEU A 193 -10.09 23.42 0.29
N THR A 194 -9.20 24.01 -0.52
CA THR A 194 -8.50 25.23 -0.13
C THR A 194 -9.36 26.49 -0.25
N LYS A 195 -10.38 26.51 -1.12
CA LYS A 195 -11.30 27.67 -1.29
C LYS A 195 -12.42 27.72 -0.28
N SER A 196 -12.99 26.57 0.14
CA SER A 196 -14.08 26.53 1.11
C SER A 196 -13.66 27.04 2.49
N SER A 197 -12.37 27.10 2.79
CA SER A 197 -11.83 27.71 4.01
C SER A 197 -11.96 29.24 4.09
N GLY A 198 -12.38 29.93 3.00
CA GLY A 198 -12.54 31.39 2.96
C GLY A 198 -13.95 31.93 3.28
N THR A 199 -14.96 31.06 3.43
CA THR A 199 -16.37 31.46 3.58
C THR A 199 -17.01 30.98 4.88
N GLN A 200 -16.32 31.06 5.99
CA GLN A 200 -17.08 31.10 7.27
C GLN A 200 -17.54 32.56 7.48
N SER A 201 -18.80 32.79 7.17
CA SER A 201 -19.52 34.02 7.49
C SER A 201 -19.28 34.37 8.97
N ALA A 202 -18.76 35.57 9.20
CA ALA A 202 -18.69 36.17 10.52
C ALA A 202 -20.08 36.04 11.16
N MET A 203 -20.20 35.26 12.22
CA MET A 203 -21.36 35.30 13.08
C MET A 203 -21.50 36.72 13.63
N PRO A 204 -22.68 37.35 13.61
CA PRO A 204 -22.82 38.67 14.19
C PRO A 204 -22.54 38.56 15.69
N ASN A 205 -21.58 39.33 16.14
CA ASN A 205 -21.22 39.49 17.55
C ASN A 205 -22.39 40.21 18.27
N THR A 206 -23.33 39.47 18.84
CA THR A 206 -24.27 40.01 19.80
C THR A 206 -23.57 40.03 21.15
N GLY A 207 -22.99 41.20 21.46
CA GLY A 207 -22.50 41.47 22.80
C GLY A 207 -23.58 41.37 23.83
N MET A 208 -23.26 40.80 24.96
CA MET A 208 -23.71 41.31 26.28
C MET A 208 -23.12 40.46 27.42
N GLY A 209 -22.50 41.15 28.34
CA GLY A 209 -22.86 41.05 29.77
C GLY A 209 -21.83 40.40 30.67
N ASN A 210 -21.06 41.21 31.33
CA ASN A 210 -20.29 40.90 32.54
C ASN A 210 -21.11 40.13 33.59
N GLY A 211 -20.53 39.03 34.10
CA GLY A 211 -21.04 38.34 35.27
C GLY A 211 -19.96 37.42 35.84
N MET A 212 -19.17 37.95 36.77
CA MET A 212 -18.19 37.21 37.57
C MET A 212 -18.95 36.37 38.62
N THR A 213 -18.82 35.03 38.57
CA THR A 213 -19.03 34.19 39.77
C THR A 213 -18.04 33.04 39.76
N THR A 214 -17.21 33.03 40.79
CA THR A 214 -16.33 31.95 41.19
C THR A 214 -17.13 30.74 41.67
N GLY A 215 -16.98 29.59 41.03
CA GLY A 215 -17.56 28.33 41.45
C GLY A 215 -16.65 27.16 41.11
N SER A 216 -16.01 26.63 42.14
CA SER A 216 -15.30 25.34 42.08
C SER A 216 -16.31 24.23 41.81
N GLY A 217 -16.15 23.50 40.70
CA GLY A 217 -17.05 22.41 40.28
C GLY A 217 -16.33 21.40 39.42
N SER A 218 -16.17 20.26 40.01
CA SER A 218 -16.01 18.89 39.43
C SER A 218 -16.00 18.78 37.89
N MET A 219 -14.95 18.21 37.35
CA MET A 219 -14.92 17.73 35.97
C MET A 219 -15.92 16.57 35.79
N ALA A 220 -17.16 16.94 35.47
CA ALA A 220 -18.13 16.00 34.96
C ALA A 220 -17.84 15.75 33.47
N ALA A 221 -17.83 14.47 33.08
CA ALA A 221 -17.75 14.02 31.71
C ALA A 221 -18.66 14.83 30.79
N MET A 222 -18.12 15.57 29.85
CA MET A 222 -18.90 16.18 28.77
C MET A 222 -19.48 15.05 27.92
N ASN A 223 -20.77 14.85 28.12
CA ASN A 223 -21.61 14.02 27.24
C ASN A 223 -21.63 14.70 25.86
N MET A 224 -20.86 14.18 24.92
CA MET A 224 -20.90 14.65 23.52
C MET A 224 -22.27 14.26 22.97
N GLY A 225 -23.15 15.22 22.89
CA GLY A 225 -24.49 15.10 22.32
C GLY A 225 -24.41 14.61 20.88
N SER A 226 -25.22 13.62 20.56
CA SER A 226 -25.52 13.10 19.25
C SER A 226 -25.74 14.21 18.22
N GLY A 227 -24.84 14.41 17.23
CA GLY A 227 -25.18 15.33 16.16
C GLY A 227 -24.11 15.73 15.14
N MET A 228 -22.83 15.53 15.39
CA MET A 228 -21.82 15.72 14.32
C MET A 228 -21.13 14.38 14.04
N ALA A 229 -21.59 13.70 12.98
CA ALA A 229 -20.79 12.64 12.38
C ALA A 229 -19.45 13.27 11.98
N MET A 230 -18.33 12.79 12.56
CA MET A 230 -17.01 13.21 12.11
C MET A 230 -16.89 12.83 10.63
N ASP A 231 -16.71 13.81 9.76
CA ASP A 231 -16.35 13.56 8.38
C ASP A 231 -14.88 13.17 8.36
N LEU A 232 -14.63 11.86 8.31
CA LEU A 232 -13.29 11.28 8.31
C LEU A 232 -12.64 11.30 6.92
N ASN A 233 -13.32 11.87 5.93
CA ASN A 233 -12.87 11.86 4.53
C ASN A 233 -12.83 13.28 3.99
N ASP A 234 -11.68 13.70 3.47
CA ASP A 234 -11.51 15.03 2.87
C ASP A 234 -12.36 15.22 1.60
N ILE A 235 -12.62 14.15 0.88
CA ILE A 235 -13.24 14.17 -0.46
C ILE A 235 -14.46 13.24 -0.50
N ASP A 236 -15.53 13.72 -1.13
CA ASP A 236 -16.60 12.86 -1.61
C ASP A 236 -16.26 12.34 -3.00
N TYR A 237 -15.86 11.08 -3.05
CA TYR A 237 -15.47 10.40 -4.27
C TYR A 237 -16.68 9.85 -5.05
N ASP A 238 -16.56 9.82 -6.38
CA ASP A 238 -17.59 9.27 -7.27
C ASP A 238 -17.65 7.73 -7.23
N ALA A 239 -16.54 7.09 -6.88
CA ALA A 239 -16.46 5.64 -6.75
C ALA A 239 -15.23 5.20 -5.93
N PHE A 240 -15.28 3.96 -5.44
CA PHE A 240 -14.15 3.24 -4.87
C PHE A 240 -13.90 2.00 -5.72
N LEU A 241 -12.64 1.78 -6.07
CA LEU A 241 -12.23 0.75 -7.01
C LEU A 241 -11.47 -0.38 -6.30
N ALA A 242 -11.71 -1.60 -6.76
CA ALA A 242 -10.95 -2.79 -6.45
C ALA A 242 -10.43 -3.37 -7.77
N ASN A 243 -9.12 -3.29 -8.01
CA ASN A 243 -8.49 -3.68 -9.28
C ASN A 243 -9.18 -3.02 -10.48
N ASP A 244 -9.33 -1.69 -10.45
CA ASP A 244 -9.97 -0.86 -11.48
C ASP A 244 -11.50 -1.04 -11.64
N ARG A 245 -12.17 -1.81 -10.78
CA ARG A 245 -13.60 -2.14 -10.90
C ARG A 245 -14.38 -1.71 -9.67
N THR A 246 -15.67 -1.41 -9.85
CA THR A 246 -16.62 -1.18 -8.76
C THR A 246 -17.43 -2.43 -8.47
N LEU A 247 -18.21 -2.46 -7.38
CA LEU A 247 -19.15 -3.55 -7.10
C LEU A 247 -20.33 -3.60 -8.09
N GLY A 248 -20.47 -2.62 -8.98
CA GLY A 248 -21.37 -2.68 -10.13
C GLY A 248 -20.99 -3.78 -11.13
N ASP A 249 -19.69 -4.06 -11.24
CA ASP A 249 -19.09 -5.11 -12.07
C ASP A 249 -17.82 -5.63 -11.36
N PRO A 250 -17.94 -6.38 -10.24
CA PRO A 250 -16.80 -6.78 -9.43
C PRO A 250 -15.93 -7.82 -10.13
N GLU A 251 -14.65 -7.79 -9.87
CA GLU A 251 -13.76 -8.86 -10.29
C GLU A 251 -14.14 -10.17 -9.60
N VAL A 252 -14.32 -11.24 -10.38
CA VAL A 252 -14.58 -12.59 -9.89
C VAL A 252 -13.36 -13.46 -10.12
N ILE A 253 -12.66 -13.81 -9.06
CA ILE A 253 -11.46 -14.64 -9.11
C ILE A 253 -11.86 -16.09 -8.85
N ARG A 254 -11.62 -16.95 -9.84
CA ARG A 254 -11.91 -18.37 -9.72
C ARG A 254 -10.88 -19.08 -8.88
N THR A 255 -11.36 -19.88 -7.94
CA THR A 255 -10.54 -20.64 -6.98
C THR A 255 -10.91 -22.12 -7.00
N GLU A 256 -10.02 -22.97 -6.51
CA GLU A 256 -10.34 -24.35 -6.25
C GLU A 256 -11.26 -24.48 -5.02
N ARG A 257 -12.08 -25.52 -4.99
CA ARG A 257 -12.89 -25.89 -3.80
C ARG A 257 -11.95 -26.32 -2.68
N GLY A 258 -12.08 -25.73 -1.50
CA GLY A 258 -11.13 -25.95 -0.43
C GLY A 258 -9.73 -25.45 -0.73
N GLY A 259 -9.59 -24.58 -1.75
CA GLY A 259 -8.32 -24.02 -2.15
C GLY A 259 -7.72 -23.09 -1.10
N ARG A 260 -6.42 -22.91 -1.19
CA ARG A 260 -5.67 -22.02 -0.29
C ARG A 260 -5.28 -20.75 -1.04
N VAL A 261 -5.61 -19.59 -0.47
CA VAL A 261 -5.37 -18.27 -1.07
C VAL A 261 -4.37 -17.49 -0.22
N ARG A 262 -3.46 -16.77 -0.87
CA ARG A 262 -2.73 -15.64 -0.30
C ARG A 262 -3.31 -14.37 -0.88
N LEU A 263 -4.03 -13.64 -0.06
CA LEU A 263 -4.61 -12.34 -0.41
C LEU A 263 -3.62 -11.24 -0.06
N ARG A 264 -3.13 -10.52 -1.09
CA ARG A 264 -2.24 -9.39 -0.98
C ARG A 264 -3.04 -8.11 -1.14
N LEU A 265 -3.27 -7.42 -0.04
CA LEU A 265 -4.05 -6.19 0.02
C LEU A 265 -3.12 -4.98 -0.10
N VAL A 266 -3.47 -4.05 -0.98
CA VAL A 266 -2.76 -2.76 -1.15
C VAL A 266 -3.80 -1.65 -1.07
N ASN A 267 -3.65 -0.70 -0.16
CA ASN A 267 -4.43 0.52 -0.20
C ASN A 267 -3.66 1.60 -0.98
N GLY A 268 -3.95 1.72 -2.27
CA GLY A 268 -3.43 2.76 -3.15
C GLY A 268 -4.40 3.92 -3.36
N ALA A 269 -5.33 4.14 -2.41
CA ALA A 269 -6.20 5.32 -2.40
C ALA A 269 -5.44 6.55 -1.92
N SER A 270 -5.73 7.69 -2.53
CA SER A 270 -5.05 8.96 -2.24
C SER A 270 -5.48 9.62 -0.94
N ALA A 271 -6.76 9.41 -0.52
CA ALA A 271 -7.29 10.00 0.71
C ALA A 271 -8.33 9.12 1.44
N THR A 272 -8.37 7.81 1.15
CA THR A 272 -9.38 6.91 1.71
C THR A 272 -8.77 5.76 2.48
N GLN A 273 -9.26 5.54 3.70
CA GLN A 273 -8.97 4.37 4.52
C GLN A 273 -10.11 3.36 4.45
N PHE A 274 -9.79 2.07 4.58
CA PHE A 274 -10.76 1.00 4.45
C PHE A 274 -10.73 0.02 5.62
N TRP A 275 -11.90 -0.56 5.88
CA TRP A 275 -12.06 -1.80 6.62
C TRP A 275 -12.25 -2.93 5.62
N VAL A 276 -11.29 -3.83 5.53
CA VAL A 276 -11.39 -5.02 4.66
C VAL A 276 -12.04 -6.15 5.44
N ASP A 277 -13.17 -6.63 4.92
CA ASP A 277 -14.00 -7.68 5.51
C ASP A 277 -13.96 -8.93 4.62
N LEU A 278 -13.59 -10.06 5.19
CA LEU A 278 -13.54 -11.36 4.53
C LEU A 278 -14.90 -12.08 4.53
N GLY A 279 -15.95 -11.43 5.02
CA GLY A 279 -17.29 -11.99 5.11
C GLY A 279 -17.34 -13.23 6.00
N ALA A 280 -17.80 -14.34 5.44
CA ALA A 280 -17.89 -15.63 6.16
C ALA A 280 -16.54 -16.34 6.33
N LEU A 281 -15.45 -15.79 5.77
CA LEU A 281 -14.12 -16.41 5.86
C LEU A 281 -13.34 -15.86 7.06
N ASN A 282 -12.44 -16.70 7.56
CA ASN A 282 -11.39 -16.27 8.49
C ASN A 282 -10.05 -16.30 7.78
N GLY A 283 -9.25 -15.26 8.01
CA GLY A 283 -7.90 -15.15 7.49
C GLY A 283 -6.86 -15.12 8.59
N THR A 284 -5.63 -15.38 8.21
CA THR A 284 -4.45 -15.22 9.06
C THR A 284 -3.54 -14.18 8.43
N LEU A 285 -3.45 -13.00 9.03
CA LEU A 285 -2.51 -11.95 8.64
C LEU A 285 -1.10 -12.41 8.99
N VAL A 286 -0.20 -12.39 8.01
CA VAL A 286 1.18 -12.90 8.14
C VAL A 286 2.25 -11.87 7.77
N ALA A 287 1.89 -10.78 7.09
CA ALA A 287 2.81 -9.69 6.81
C ALA A 287 2.06 -8.35 6.73
N VAL A 288 2.75 -7.28 7.10
CA VAL A 288 2.32 -5.89 6.91
C VAL A 288 3.42 -5.12 6.19
N ASP A 289 3.06 -4.29 5.22
CA ASP A 289 3.98 -3.47 4.44
C ASP A 289 5.20 -4.25 3.88
N GLY A 290 4.95 -5.51 3.46
CA GLY A 290 5.99 -6.41 2.95
C GLY A 290 6.79 -7.16 4.03
N HIS A 291 6.68 -6.79 5.32
CA HIS A 291 7.43 -7.38 6.41
C HIS A 291 6.64 -8.43 7.18
N PRO A 292 7.23 -9.62 7.49
CA PRO A 292 6.55 -10.68 8.22
C PRO A 292 6.19 -10.27 9.65
N VAL A 293 4.97 -10.63 10.08
CA VAL A 293 4.51 -10.49 11.46
C VAL A 293 4.12 -11.84 12.05
N ARG A 294 4.11 -11.95 13.40
CA ARG A 294 3.50 -13.08 14.07
C ARG A 294 2.05 -13.21 13.63
N PRO A 295 1.57 -14.42 13.31
CA PRO A 295 0.26 -14.63 12.72
C PRO A 295 -0.89 -14.06 13.57
N VAL A 296 -1.73 -13.21 12.97
CA VAL A 296 -2.90 -12.61 13.60
C VAL A 296 -4.17 -13.09 12.89
N ARG A 297 -5.03 -13.85 13.58
CA ARG A 297 -6.31 -14.30 13.02
C ARG A 297 -7.37 -13.22 13.08
N GLY A 298 -8.20 -13.16 12.03
CA GLY A 298 -9.33 -12.25 11.95
C GLY A 298 -10.14 -12.43 10.66
N SER A 299 -11.31 -11.82 10.62
CA SER A 299 -12.16 -11.73 9.42
C SER A 299 -12.29 -10.30 8.91
N ARG A 300 -11.86 -9.31 9.71
CA ARG A 300 -11.91 -7.89 9.36
C ARG A 300 -10.62 -7.19 9.78
N PHE A 301 -10.05 -6.41 8.87
CA PHE A 301 -8.76 -5.73 9.05
C PHE A 301 -8.84 -4.27 8.63
N PRO A 302 -8.34 -3.32 9.44
CA PRO A 302 -8.19 -1.94 9.01
C PRO A 302 -7.00 -1.82 8.04
N LEU A 303 -7.11 -0.92 7.08
CA LEU A 303 -6.10 -0.68 6.06
C LEU A 303 -6.03 0.81 5.74
N ALA A 304 -5.09 1.51 6.37
CA ALA A 304 -4.86 2.93 6.10
C ALA A 304 -4.21 3.13 4.72
N MET A 305 -4.21 4.38 4.22
CA MET A 305 -3.56 4.73 2.94
C MET A 305 -2.12 4.24 2.92
N ALA A 306 -1.68 3.72 1.79
CA ALA A 306 -0.36 3.16 1.51
C ALA A 306 0.00 1.87 2.24
N GLN A 307 -0.77 1.42 3.22
CA GLN A 307 -0.52 0.16 3.92
C GLN A 307 -0.80 -1.05 3.04
N ARG A 308 -0.10 -2.15 3.34
CA ARG A 308 -0.29 -3.45 2.70
C ARG A 308 -0.46 -4.52 3.78
N LEU A 309 -1.31 -5.51 3.47
CA LEU A 309 -1.53 -6.68 4.33
C LEU A 309 -1.48 -7.94 3.49
N ASP A 310 -0.78 -8.98 3.96
CA ASP A 310 -0.83 -10.32 3.39
C ASP A 310 -1.64 -11.24 4.29
N VAL A 311 -2.76 -11.74 3.79
CA VAL A 311 -3.69 -12.59 4.54
C VAL A 311 -3.78 -13.97 3.90
N LEU A 312 -3.53 -15.02 4.68
CA LEU A 312 -3.72 -16.40 4.26
C LEU A 312 -5.15 -16.84 4.57
N ILE A 313 -5.82 -17.39 3.56
CA ILE A 313 -7.21 -17.84 3.65
C ILE A 313 -7.27 -19.29 3.16
N ASP A 314 -7.88 -20.17 3.95
CA ASP A 314 -8.23 -21.53 3.53
C ASP A 314 -9.72 -21.54 3.24
N LEU A 315 -10.09 -21.79 1.97
CA LEU A 315 -11.48 -21.74 1.53
C LEU A 315 -12.24 -22.99 1.98
N PRO A 316 -13.53 -22.89 2.30
CA PRO A 316 -14.35 -24.06 2.58
C PRO A 316 -14.40 -25.03 1.37
N PRO A 317 -14.58 -26.34 1.60
CA PRO A 317 -14.58 -27.36 0.54
C PRO A 317 -15.80 -27.31 -0.38
N GLY A 318 -16.78 -26.46 -0.09
CA GLY A 318 -18.02 -26.31 -0.84
C GLY A 318 -17.88 -25.52 -2.16
N ASN A 319 -19.01 -25.42 -2.88
CA ASN A 319 -19.12 -24.65 -4.11
C ASN A 319 -19.62 -23.21 -3.78
N GLY A 320 -18.80 -22.45 -3.02
CA GLY A 320 -19.14 -21.13 -2.51
C GLY A 320 -18.57 -19.99 -3.35
N ALA A 321 -19.20 -18.82 -3.21
CA ALA A 321 -18.69 -17.52 -3.62
C ALA A 321 -18.54 -16.64 -2.38
N TYR A 322 -17.37 -16.05 -2.19
CA TYR A 322 -16.96 -15.36 -0.98
C TYR A 322 -16.56 -13.92 -1.33
N PRO A 323 -17.44 -12.93 -1.12
CA PRO A 323 -17.07 -11.53 -1.30
C PRO A 323 -16.01 -11.11 -0.28
N ILE A 324 -14.97 -10.47 -0.77
CA ILE A 324 -13.96 -9.76 0.02
C ILE A 324 -14.23 -8.28 -0.20
N LEU A 325 -14.74 -7.62 0.83
CA LEU A 325 -15.26 -6.25 0.72
C LEU A 325 -14.41 -5.27 1.51
N ALA A 326 -14.13 -4.11 0.92
CA ALA A 326 -13.47 -2.99 1.57
C ALA A 326 -14.50 -1.88 1.77
N GLN A 327 -14.85 -1.60 3.03
CA GLN A 327 -15.77 -0.53 3.41
C GLN A 327 -14.99 0.73 3.77
N VAL A 328 -15.41 1.85 3.21
CA VAL A 328 -14.81 3.17 3.47
C VAL A 328 -15.02 3.56 4.95
N GLU A 329 -13.95 3.99 5.61
CA GLU A 329 -14.03 4.52 6.97
C GLU A 329 -15.07 5.65 7.09
N GLY A 330 -15.90 5.62 8.10
CA GLY A 330 -16.95 6.60 8.33
C GLY A 330 -18.15 6.56 7.38
N LYS A 331 -18.11 5.72 6.33
CA LYS A 331 -19.16 5.63 5.30
C LYS A 331 -19.73 4.23 5.18
N ARG A 332 -20.85 4.11 4.46
CA ARG A 332 -21.46 2.83 4.08
C ARG A 332 -20.89 2.29 2.77
N ALA A 333 -20.27 3.15 1.96
CA ALA A 333 -19.74 2.80 0.64
C ALA A 333 -18.71 1.66 0.71
N ARG A 334 -18.80 0.73 -0.25
CA ARG A 334 -17.93 -0.45 -0.34
C ARG A 334 -17.43 -0.65 -1.76
N THR A 335 -16.25 -1.26 -1.84
CA THR A 335 -15.71 -1.89 -3.06
C THR A 335 -15.19 -3.28 -2.71
N GLY A 336 -14.66 -4.04 -3.68
CA GLY A 336 -14.09 -5.35 -3.42
C GLY A 336 -14.15 -6.30 -4.60
N ILE A 337 -13.81 -7.56 -4.33
CA ILE A 337 -13.75 -8.67 -5.27
C ILE A 337 -14.58 -9.84 -4.76
N VAL A 338 -14.78 -10.85 -5.60
CA VAL A 338 -15.40 -12.11 -5.19
C VAL A 338 -14.47 -13.28 -5.47
N LEU A 339 -14.08 -14.02 -4.44
CA LEU A 339 -13.46 -15.33 -4.59
C LEU A 339 -14.57 -16.36 -4.81
N ALA A 340 -14.50 -17.12 -5.90
CA ALA A 340 -15.56 -18.06 -6.23
C ALA A 340 -15.01 -19.41 -6.69
N ALA A 341 -15.46 -20.49 -6.07
CA ALA A 341 -15.11 -21.83 -6.53
C ALA A 341 -15.57 -22.04 -7.99
N PHE A 342 -14.85 -22.90 -8.74
CA PHE A 342 -15.25 -23.23 -10.09
C PHE A 342 -16.67 -23.77 -10.13
N GLY A 343 -17.55 -23.13 -10.95
CA GLY A 343 -18.95 -23.47 -11.05
C GLY A 343 -19.86 -22.88 -9.97
N ALA A 344 -19.34 -22.09 -9.02
CA ALA A 344 -20.17 -21.36 -8.06
C ALA A 344 -20.98 -20.25 -8.74
N ALA A 345 -22.24 -20.13 -8.36
CA ALA A 345 -23.05 -18.96 -8.70
C ALA A 345 -22.55 -17.75 -7.90
N VAL A 346 -22.41 -16.63 -8.59
CA VAL A 346 -21.95 -15.37 -7.97
C VAL A 346 -23.09 -14.36 -8.02
N SER A 347 -23.54 -13.94 -6.85
CA SER A 347 -24.42 -12.78 -6.71
C SER A 347 -23.60 -11.50 -6.57
N ARG A 348 -24.11 -10.40 -7.10
CA ARG A 348 -23.47 -9.09 -6.96
C ARG A 348 -23.56 -8.62 -5.50
N PRO A 349 -22.43 -8.30 -4.83
CA PRO A 349 -22.49 -7.71 -3.51
C PRO A 349 -23.11 -6.31 -3.53
N ALA A 350 -23.78 -5.92 -2.44
CA ALA A 350 -24.31 -4.57 -2.31
C ALA A 350 -23.17 -3.55 -2.21
N ALA A 351 -23.29 -2.44 -2.93
CA ALA A 351 -22.30 -1.36 -2.93
C ALA A 351 -22.25 -0.56 -1.62
N GLU A 352 -23.26 -0.71 -0.78
CA GLU A 352 -23.35 -0.09 0.54
C GLU A 352 -23.52 -1.14 1.64
N ALA A 353 -22.95 -0.86 2.81
CA ALA A 353 -23.21 -1.59 4.03
C ALA A 353 -24.47 -1.10 4.74
N ASP A 354 -24.96 -1.86 5.72
CA ASP A 354 -26.13 -1.48 6.51
C ASP A 354 -25.85 -0.29 7.44
N ALA A 355 -24.60 -0.15 7.89
CA ALA A 355 -24.14 0.93 8.76
C ALA A 355 -22.78 1.49 8.30
N ASN A 356 -22.46 2.70 8.76
CA ASN A 356 -21.15 3.30 8.55
C ASN A 356 -20.06 2.48 9.22
N ALA A 357 -18.89 2.40 8.59
CA ALA A 357 -17.70 1.83 9.23
C ALA A 357 -17.22 2.74 10.38
N PRO A 358 -16.73 2.17 11.49
CA PRO A 358 -16.15 2.97 12.56
C PRO A 358 -14.82 3.61 12.09
N PRO A 359 -14.34 4.65 12.82
CA PRO A 359 -12.97 5.13 12.67
C PRO A 359 -11.96 3.99 12.84
N ILE A 360 -10.84 4.05 12.09
CA ILE A 360 -9.73 3.13 12.27
C ILE A 360 -8.97 3.48 13.55
N ASP A 361 -8.74 2.46 14.36
CA ASP A 361 -8.08 2.55 15.65
C ASP A 361 -6.79 1.70 15.69
N TYR A 362 -6.18 1.64 16.86
CA TYR A 362 -4.97 0.85 17.08
C TYR A 362 -5.21 -0.61 17.47
N SER A 363 -6.44 -1.14 17.33
CA SER A 363 -6.77 -2.51 17.75
C SER A 363 -5.96 -3.57 17.04
N LEU A 364 -5.69 -3.39 15.73
CA LEU A 364 -4.78 -4.26 14.98
C LEU A 364 -3.32 -3.94 15.32
N GLU A 365 -2.90 -2.67 15.26
CA GLU A 365 -1.49 -2.28 15.41
C GLU A 365 -0.90 -2.79 16.74
N ARG A 366 -1.68 -2.75 17.84
CA ARG A 366 -1.27 -3.28 19.15
C ARG A 366 -1.09 -4.79 19.21
N ARG A 367 -1.58 -5.54 18.22
CA ARG A 367 -1.47 -7.01 18.14
C ARG A 367 -0.37 -7.45 17.18
N LEU A 368 0.19 -6.51 16.41
CA LEU A 368 1.25 -6.81 15.46
C LEU A 368 2.59 -6.92 16.18
N GLU A 369 3.29 -8.01 15.92
CA GLU A 369 4.66 -8.24 16.38
C GLU A 369 5.51 -8.64 15.18
N ALA A 370 6.66 -8.01 15.00
CA ALA A 370 7.59 -8.39 13.93
C ALA A 370 8.15 -9.81 14.15
N VAL A 371 8.23 -10.60 13.09
CA VAL A 371 8.97 -11.89 13.13
C VAL A 371 10.46 -11.64 13.31
N THR A 372 10.96 -10.61 12.65
CA THR A 372 12.37 -10.16 12.75
C THR A 372 12.38 -8.72 13.25
N PRO A 373 12.32 -8.50 14.57
CA PRO A 373 12.41 -7.15 15.14
C PRO A 373 13.81 -6.58 14.96
N LEU A 374 13.94 -5.25 15.01
CA LEU A 374 15.22 -4.59 15.10
C LEU A 374 15.96 -5.03 16.37
N ALA A 375 17.28 -5.16 16.28
CA ALA A 375 18.10 -5.53 17.43
C ALA A 375 17.88 -4.53 18.60
N PRO A 376 17.74 -4.98 19.85
CA PRO A 376 17.54 -4.10 20.99
C PRO A 376 18.72 -3.12 21.14
N ARG A 377 18.44 -1.84 20.97
CA ARG A 377 19.43 -0.76 21.07
C ARG A 377 18.71 0.54 21.44
N ALA A 378 19.29 1.32 22.34
CA ALA A 378 18.81 2.66 22.61
C ALA A 378 18.98 3.57 21.38
N PRO A 379 18.05 4.49 21.11
CA PRO A 379 18.23 5.47 20.04
C PRO A 379 19.40 6.41 20.32
N ASP A 380 20.28 6.60 19.31
CA ASP A 380 21.37 7.59 19.34
C ASP A 380 20.80 8.99 19.08
N VAL A 381 19.73 9.08 18.27
CA VAL A 381 19.05 10.33 17.92
C VAL A 381 17.55 10.16 18.12
N LYS A 382 16.92 11.20 18.68
CA LYS A 382 15.46 11.26 18.86
C LYS A 382 14.96 12.55 18.22
N HIS A 383 13.97 12.39 17.34
CA HIS A 383 13.21 13.49 16.78
C HIS A 383 11.79 13.47 17.31
N ARG A 384 11.22 14.65 17.53
CA ARG A 384 9.80 14.85 17.79
C ARG A 384 9.19 15.56 16.61
N VAL A 385 8.08 15.03 16.08
CA VAL A 385 7.38 15.59 14.93
C VAL A 385 5.94 15.83 15.34
N ASN A 386 5.53 17.09 15.39
CA ASN A 386 4.16 17.51 15.63
C ASN A 386 3.41 17.52 14.30
N LEU A 387 2.34 16.72 14.22
CA LEU A 387 1.42 16.70 13.10
C LEU A 387 0.36 17.73 13.37
N ALA A 388 0.29 18.78 12.56
CA ALA A 388 -0.58 19.93 12.77
C ALA A 388 -1.26 20.35 11.47
N GLY A 389 -2.38 21.05 11.60
CA GLY A 389 -3.14 21.56 10.47
C GLY A 389 -4.60 21.75 10.82
N ALA A 390 -5.38 22.17 9.82
CA ALA A 390 -6.81 22.43 9.97
C ALA A 390 -7.52 22.25 8.62
N MET A 391 -8.83 21.97 8.70
CA MET A 391 -9.72 21.96 7.55
C MET A 391 -10.07 23.37 7.06
N ALA A 392 -9.91 24.39 7.89
CA ALA A 392 -10.19 25.79 7.57
C ALA A 392 -9.19 26.74 8.27
N PRO A 393 -8.22 27.32 7.58
CA PRO A 393 -7.83 27.04 6.20
C PRO A 393 -7.33 25.60 6.02
N TYR A 394 -7.58 25.00 4.86
CA TYR A 394 -7.10 23.65 4.57
C TYR A 394 -5.58 23.68 4.34
N ALA A 395 -4.84 23.40 5.37
CA ALA A 395 -3.39 23.44 5.39
C ALA A 395 -2.83 22.48 6.46
N TRP A 396 -1.82 21.71 6.08
CA TRP A 396 -1.26 20.65 6.91
C TRP A 396 0.26 20.76 6.98
N SER A 397 0.84 20.54 8.14
CA SER A 397 2.26 20.80 8.39
C SER A 397 2.90 19.77 9.31
N LEU A 398 4.22 19.67 9.26
CA LEU A 398 5.05 18.99 10.24
C LEU A 398 5.85 20.03 11.02
N ASN A 399 5.75 20.03 12.34
CA ASN A 399 6.37 21.01 13.24
C ASN A 399 5.99 22.49 12.95
N GLY A 400 4.82 22.73 12.33
CA GLY A 400 4.41 24.07 11.91
C GLY A 400 5.10 24.57 10.64
N GLU A 401 5.90 23.74 10.00
CA GLU A 401 6.58 24.01 8.74
C GLU A 401 5.85 23.34 7.57
N TYR A 402 5.85 23.99 6.43
CA TYR A 402 5.16 23.54 5.21
C TYR A 402 6.17 23.28 4.12
N TRP A 403 6.10 22.10 3.50
CA TRP A 403 6.95 21.80 2.34
C TRP A 403 6.78 22.84 1.23
N PRO A 404 7.91 23.31 0.57
CA PRO A 404 9.31 22.85 0.73
C PRO A 404 10.14 23.61 1.78
N ASN A 405 9.55 24.55 2.53
CA ASN A 405 10.25 25.37 3.50
C ASN A 405 10.26 24.64 4.88
N ILE A 406 11.14 23.66 5.02
CA ILE A 406 11.21 22.76 6.17
C ILE A 406 12.62 22.67 6.77
N SER A 407 12.68 22.28 8.03
CA SER A 407 13.90 21.87 8.73
C SER A 407 14.03 20.34 8.65
N PRO A 408 15.06 19.79 7.97
CA PRO A 408 15.22 18.34 7.87
C PRO A 408 15.46 17.66 9.21
N LEU A 409 15.01 16.41 9.33
CA LEU A 409 15.40 15.52 10.43
C LEU A 409 16.79 14.96 10.12
N MET A 410 17.81 15.52 10.77
CA MET A 410 19.21 15.17 10.51
C MET A 410 19.60 13.86 11.19
N VAL A 411 20.25 12.96 10.43
CA VAL A 411 20.75 11.67 10.92
C VAL A 411 22.16 11.39 10.38
N ALA A 412 22.90 10.48 11.01
CA ALA A 412 24.19 10.01 10.51
C ALA A 412 24.14 8.49 10.30
N THR A 413 24.90 8.01 9.31
CA THR A 413 25.02 6.58 9.02
C THR A 413 25.40 5.77 10.27
N GLY A 414 24.71 4.67 10.50
CA GLY A 414 24.90 3.76 11.62
C GLY A 414 24.18 4.16 12.90
N GLN A 415 23.49 5.30 12.95
CA GLN A 415 22.68 5.67 14.10
C GLN A 415 21.39 4.85 14.18
N ARG A 416 20.95 4.52 15.40
CA ARG A 416 19.57 4.15 15.70
C ARG A 416 18.78 5.45 15.91
N VAL A 417 17.77 5.65 15.12
CA VAL A 417 16.91 6.85 15.14
C VAL A 417 15.56 6.50 15.72
N ALA A 418 15.01 7.37 16.58
CA ALA A 418 13.62 7.30 16.98
C ALA A 418 12.88 8.58 16.54
N ILE A 419 11.67 8.43 16.01
CA ILE A 419 10.78 9.54 15.69
C ILE A 419 9.50 9.37 16.48
N GLU A 420 9.22 10.32 17.39
CA GLU A 420 7.95 10.43 18.09
C GLU A 420 7.04 11.39 17.30
N MET A 421 5.95 10.88 16.77
CA MET A 421 4.93 11.64 16.04
C MET A 421 3.76 11.94 16.97
N LEU A 422 3.38 13.22 17.10
CA LEU A 422 2.26 13.67 17.91
C LEU A 422 1.22 14.30 17.02
N ASN A 423 0.07 13.67 16.94
CA ASN A 423 -1.06 14.19 16.17
C ASN A 423 -1.95 15.06 17.06
N HIS A 424 -1.92 16.37 16.82
CA HIS A 424 -2.73 17.38 17.51
C HIS A 424 -4.01 17.73 16.75
N THR A 425 -4.36 16.97 15.72
CA THR A 425 -5.50 17.22 14.84
C THR A 425 -6.62 16.21 15.05
N MET A 426 -7.79 16.49 14.49
CA MET A 426 -8.93 15.56 14.47
C MET A 426 -8.91 14.63 13.25
N MET A 427 -7.88 14.73 12.37
CA MET A 427 -7.72 13.88 11.21
C MET A 427 -6.65 12.80 11.46
N PRO A 428 -6.82 11.58 10.94
CA PRO A 428 -5.77 10.57 10.96
C PRO A 428 -4.69 10.88 9.90
N HIS A 429 -3.43 10.59 10.24
CA HIS A 429 -2.31 10.79 9.33
C HIS A 429 -1.52 9.49 9.17
N PRO A 430 -1.62 8.78 8.04
CA PRO A 430 -0.72 7.68 7.70
C PRO A 430 0.65 8.25 7.33
N MET A 431 1.64 8.06 8.21
CA MET A 431 2.98 8.61 8.05
C MET A 431 3.90 7.59 7.41
N HIS A 432 4.51 7.98 6.30
CA HIS A 432 5.41 7.14 5.50
C HIS A 432 6.83 7.70 5.48
N LEU A 433 7.81 6.80 5.59
CA LEU A 433 9.24 7.09 5.47
C LEU A 433 9.82 6.35 4.25
N HIS A 434 10.37 7.11 3.31
CA HIS A 434 11.09 6.56 2.17
C HIS A 434 12.41 5.90 2.58
N GLY A 435 12.81 4.89 1.84
CA GLY A 435 14.15 4.29 1.89
C GLY A 435 14.52 3.59 3.20
N HIS A 436 13.58 3.47 4.15
CA HIS A 436 13.80 2.79 5.44
C HIS A 436 12.56 2.01 5.85
N ALA A 437 12.78 0.81 6.41
CA ALA A 437 11.79 0.13 7.20
C ALA A 437 11.99 0.51 8.67
N PHE A 438 10.92 0.82 9.37
CA PHE A 438 10.94 1.18 10.80
C PHE A 438 10.11 0.22 11.63
N GLN A 439 10.46 0.05 12.90
CA GLN A 439 9.64 -0.69 13.86
C GLN A 439 8.79 0.28 14.70
N VAL A 440 7.51 -0.03 14.89
CA VAL A 440 6.63 0.70 15.81
C VAL A 440 6.95 0.26 17.23
N ILE A 441 7.37 1.19 18.10
CA ILE A 441 7.86 0.88 19.46
C ILE A 441 7.01 1.47 20.59
N ALA A 442 6.10 2.41 20.29
CA ALA A 442 5.14 2.89 21.28
C ALA A 442 3.90 3.49 20.59
N ILE A 443 2.75 3.40 21.26
CA ILE A 443 1.50 4.08 20.93
C ILE A 443 0.99 4.78 22.19
N ASN A 444 0.75 6.10 22.13
CA ASN A 444 0.36 6.92 23.27
C ASN A 444 1.31 6.73 24.47
N ALA A 445 2.60 6.77 24.20
CA ALA A 445 3.69 6.53 25.15
C ALA A 445 3.70 5.13 25.81
N VAL A 446 2.79 4.22 25.44
CA VAL A 446 2.79 2.82 25.91
C VAL A 446 3.70 2.00 24.99
N PRO A 447 4.81 1.43 25.51
CA PRO A 447 5.74 0.64 24.71
C PRO A 447 5.10 -0.62 24.15
N LEU A 448 5.54 -1.04 22.95
CA LEU A 448 5.17 -2.32 22.33
C LEU A 448 6.32 -2.86 21.47
N ALA A 449 6.31 -4.17 21.25
CA ALA A 449 7.19 -4.84 20.29
C ALA A 449 6.49 -4.94 18.93
N GLY A 450 6.19 -3.78 18.32
CA GLY A 450 5.33 -3.70 17.15
C GLY A 450 5.95 -4.25 15.87
N ALA A 451 5.18 -4.15 14.79
CA ALA A 451 5.63 -4.57 13.47
C ALA A 451 6.77 -3.70 12.93
N VAL A 452 7.57 -4.30 12.05
CA VAL A 452 8.41 -3.56 11.10
C VAL A 452 7.55 -3.23 9.90
N ARG A 453 7.58 -1.97 9.44
CA ARG A 453 6.78 -1.46 8.34
C ARG A 453 7.37 -0.17 7.77
N ASP A 454 6.76 0.42 6.77
CA ASP A 454 7.17 1.72 6.20
C ASP A 454 6.10 2.81 6.32
N THR A 455 4.87 2.44 6.67
CA THR A 455 3.73 3.37 6.80
C THR A 455 2.92 3.05 8.05
N VAL A 456 2.77 4.00 8.97
CA VAL A 456 2.00 3.83 10.20
C VAL A 456 0.95 4.93 10.35
N LEU A 457 -0.27 4.55 10.73
CA LEU A 457 -1.33 5.49 11.03
C LEU A 457 -1.08 6.18 12.38
N VAL A 458 -1.12 7.51 12.40
CA VAL A 458 -1.19 8.30 13.63
C VAL A 458 -2.62 8.82 13.76
N ALA A 459 -3.41 8.13 14.59
CA ALA A 459 -4.82 8.45 14.77
C ALA A 459 -5.03 9.86 15.40
N PRO A 460 -6.22 10.45 15.31
CA PRO A 460 -6.51 11.75 15.92
C PRO A 460 -6.13 11.81 17.39
N MET A 461 -5.55 12.94 17.83
CA MET A 461 -5.21 13.23 19.24
C MET A 461 -4.36 12.13 19.91
N SER A 462 -3.47 11.50 19.16
CA SER A 462 -2.64 10.38 19.64
C SER A 462 -1.17 10.54 19.27
N SER A 463 -0.34 9.63 19.76
CA SER A 463 1.07 9.59 19.39
C SER A 463 1.52 8.18 19.00
N VAL A 464 2.49 8.12 18.07
CA VAL A 464 3.18 6.89 17.67
C VAL A 464 4.67 7.16 17.66
N THR A 465 5.45 6.24 18.24
CA THR A 465 6.91 6.28 18.16
C THR A 465 7.40 5.13 17.30
N ILE A 466 8.21 5.48 16.31
CA ILE A 466 8.92 4.53 15.44
C ILE A 466 10.41 4.58 15.68
N THR A 467 11.11 3.50 15.32
CA THR A 467 12.58 3.44 15.33
C THR A 467 13.10 2.72 14.11
N PHE A 468 14.26 3.15 13.60
CA PHE A 468 14.94 2.52 12.47
C PHE A 468 16.46 2.67 12.59
N ASP A 469 17.19 1.85 11.85
CA ASP A 469 18.64 2.02 11.67
C ASP A 469 18.89 2.92 10.46
N ALA A 470 19.71 3.94 10.62
CA ALA A 470 20.15 4.84 9.55
C ALA A 470 21.24 4.15 8.74
N ASP A 471 20.87 3.22 7.86
CA ASP A 471 21.77 2.36 7.07
C ASP A 471 21.68 2.57 5.56
N ASN A 472 20.81 3.46 5.10
CA ASN A 472 20.65 3.84 3.70
C ASN A 472 20.94 5.33 3.49
N PRO A 473 22.23 5.75 3.32
CA PRO A 473 22.61 7.15 3.24
C PRO A 473 21.96 7.87 2.06
N GLY A 474 21.36 9.06 2.32
CA GLY A 474 20.69 9.83 1.28
C GLY A 474 19.79 10.93 1.80
N ARG A 475 18.82 11.28 0.97
CA ARG A 475 17.71 12.19 1.24
C ARG A 475 16.42 11.43 1.09
N TRP A 476 15.58 11.41 2.11
CA TRP A 476 14.39 10.57 2.16
C TRP A 476 13.17 11.38 2.56
N ALA A 477 12.14 11.34 1.75
CA ALA A 477 10.90 11.99 2.08
C ALA A 477 10.28 11.32 3.32
N PHE A 478 9.73 12.13 4.22
CA PHE A 478 8.92 11.70 5.35
C PHE A 478 7.64 12.53 5.35
N HIS A 479 6.51 11.91 5.06
CA HIS A 479 5.28 12.63 4.77
C HIS A 479 4.01 11.88 5.20
N CYS A 480 2.91 12.62 5.34
CA CYS A 480 1.59 12.04 5.40
C CYS A 480 1.21 11.45 4.03
N HIS A 481 0.68 10.23 4.01
CA HIS A 481 0.26 9.59 2.76
C HIS A 481 -1.19 9.90 2.37
N ASN A 482 -1.88 10.78 3.09
CA ASN A 482 -3.03 11.47 2.51
C ASN A 482 -2.47 12.49 1.50
N LEU A 483 -2.75 12.28 0.21
CA LEU A 483 -2.20 13.08 -0.87
C LEU A 483 -2.51 14.58 -0.71
N TYR A 484 -3.72 14.92 -0.27
CA TYR A 484 -4.14 16.31 -0.10
C TYR A 484 -3.45 16.98 1.08
N HIS A 485 -3.19 16.24 2.17
CA HIS A 485 -2.37 16.71 3.29
C HIS A 485 -0.92 16.95 2.84
N MET A 486 -0.33 16.00 2.12
CA MET A 486 1.01 16.13 1.57
C MET A 486 1.13 17.34 0.63
N MET A 487 0.18 17.49 -0.30
CA MET A 487 0.17 18.57 -1.30
C MET A 487 -0.01 19.97 -0.68
N THR A 488 -0.58 20.04 0.52
CA THR A 488 -0.72 21.32 1.25
C THR A 488 0.37 21.55 2.27
N GLY A 489 1.38 20.67 2.35
CA GLY A 489 2.64 20.93 3.05
C GLY A 489 3.05 19.89 4.11
N MET A 490 2.27 18.80 4.36
CA MET A 490 2.56 17.81 5.41
C MET A 490 3.68 16.83 5.00
N MET A 491 4.85 17.38 4.79
CA MET A 491 6.06 16.63 4.41
C MET A 491 7.32 17.30 4.96
N THR A 492 8.30 16.50 5.33
CA THR A 492 9.67 16.87 5.65
C THR A 492 10.65 15.88 5.04
N GLU A 493 11.90 15.96 5.42
CA GLU A 493 12.99 15.12 4.91
C GLU A 493 13.79 14.53 6.08
N VAL A 494 14.09 13.24 6.00
CA VAL A 494 15.20 12.62 6.76
C VAL A 494 16.44 12.75 5.90
N ARG A 495 17.43 13.52 6.41
CA ARG A 495 18.66 13.85 5.67
C ARG A 495 19.89 13.36 6.39
N TYR A 496 20.75 12.65 5.69
CA TYR A 496 22.05 12.21 6.21
C TYR A 496 23.04 13.35 6.20
N THR A 497 23.82 13.48 7.30
CA THR A 497 24.84 14.54 7.47
C THR A 497 26.02 14.37 6.52
N ALA A 498 26.35 13.14 6.13
CA ALA A 498 27.30 12.84 5.05
C ALA A 498 26.57 12.03 3.97
N MET A 499 26.42 12.61 2.79
CA MET A 499 25.98 11.89 1.60
C MET A 499 27.23 11.43 0.87
N ILE A 500 27.39 10.13 0.70
CA ILE A 500 28.49 9.51 -0.06
C ILE A 500 28.16 9.60 -1.56
#